data_684e6a47367c51640f256b81df8f59bc
#
_entry.id   684e6a47367c51640f256b81df8f59bc
#
_cell.length_a   1.000
_cell.length_b   1.000
_cell.length_c   1.000
_cell.angle_alpha   90.00
_cell.angle_beta   90.00
_cell.angle_gamma   90.00
#
_symmetry.space_group_name_H-M   'P 1'
#
loop_
_entity.id
_entity.type
_entity.pdbx_description
1 polymer ?
#
loop_
_entity_poly.entity_id
_entity_poly.type
_entity_poly.pdbx_seq_one_letter_code
_entity_poly.pdbx_strand_id
1 'polypeptide(L)'
;MTEETRTPAPGNDDRRESQRVPIELLVRDAAVGGSFEPYQGNLALGGVWFDAYHPPVGSRVEVRFLVPGGRQEIRAVGEVLRISRDGPRFGAHVKFVDIPLEAELAIARYLQGS
;
A
#
# COMPACT_ATOMS: atom_id res chain seq x y z
N MET A 1 28.47 16.07 16.29
CA MET A 1 27.85 16.12 16.44
C MET A 1 27.30 15.97 16.30
N THR A 2 27.24 15.75 16.27
CA THR A 2 26.49 15.64 16.19
C THR A 2 25.86 15.37 15.91
N GLU A 3 25.65 15.08 15.65
CA GLU A 3 24.95 14.89 15.39
C GLU A 3 24.43 14.42 15.13
N GLU A 4 24.49 14.31 14.95
CA GLU A 4 23.82 13.98 14.64
C GLU A 4 23.28 13.39 14.58
N THR A 5 23.71 13.42 14.69
CA THR A 5 22.99 12.94 14.65
C THR A 5 22.40 12.65 14.59
N ARG A 6 22.21 12.59 14.40
CA ARG A 6 21.40 12.46 14.30
C ARG A 6 20.72 12.02 14.00
N THR A 7 20.74 11.81 13.74
CA THR A 7 19.94 11.45 13.45
C THR A 7 19.47 11.18 13.06
N PRO A 8 19.37 10.88 13.01
CA PRO A 8 18.74 10.57 12.53
C PRO A 8 18.11 10.38 12.40
N ALA A 9 18.41 10.24 12.36
CA ALA A 9 17.88 9.96 12.20
C ALA A 9 17.07 9.61 12.30
N PRO A 10 17.33 9.38 12.55
CA PRO A 10 16.03 8.75 12.63
C PRO A 10 15.46 8.43 11.28
N GLY A 11 15.83 9.10 10.36
CA GLY A 11 15.25 8.98 9.06
C GLY A 11 15.48 7.66 8.39
N ASN A 12 16.54 6.99 8.73
CA ASN A 12 16.86 5.74 8.05
C ASN A 12 15.88 4.64 8.39
N ASP A 13 15.49 4.56 9.65
CA ASP A 13 14.54 3.55 10.04
C ASP A 13 13.20 3.81 9.39
N ASP A 14 12.82 5.05 9.30
CA ASP A 14 11.58 5.42 8.65
C ASP A 14 11.55 4.97 7.21
N ARG A 15 12.66 5.09 6.52
CA ARG A 15 12.72 4.66 5.13
C ARG A 15 12.53 3.18 4.99
N ARG A 16 13.11 2.39 5.89
CA ARG A 16 12.90 0.95 5.83
C ARG A 16 11.47 0.58 6.12
N GLU A 17 10.89 1.21 7.11
CA GLU A 17 9.53 0.94 7.48
C GLU A 17 8.56 1.36 6.40
N SER A 18 8.89 2.40 5.70
CA SER A 18 8.03 2.92 4.65
C SER A 18 8.46 2.51 3.27
N GLN A 19 9.28 1.47 3.17
CA GLN A 19 9.67 0.96 1.87
C GLN A 19 8.44 0.60 1.07
N ARG A 20 8.39 1.11 -0.16
CA ARG A 20 7.25 0.92 -1.04
C ARG A 20 7.75 0.63 -2.44
N VAL A 21 6.98 -0.15 -3.16
CA VAL A 21 7.29 -0.45 -4.55
C VAL A 21 6.11 -0.10 -5.41
N PRO A 22 6.35 0.46 -6.60
CA PRO A 22 5.25 0.80 -7.51
C PRO A 22 4.55 -0.44 -7.99
N ILE A 23 3.22 -0.40 -8.00
CA ILE A 23 2.41 -1.48 -8.55
C ILE A 23 1.19 -0.89 -9.21
N GLU A 24 0.59 -1.69 -10.09
CA GLU A 24 -0.74 -1.41 -10.58
C GLU A 24 -1.71 -2.29 -9.81
N LEU A 25 -2.80 -1.73 -9.35
CA LEU A 25 -3.77 -2.50 -8.60
C LEU A 25 -5.17 -2.23 -9.09
N LEU A 26 -6.03 -3.20 -8.86
CA LEU A 26 -7.46 -3.09 -9.16
C LEU A 26 -8.18 -2.83 -7.84
N VAL A 27 -9.07 -1.86 -7.84
CA VAL A 27 -9.75 -1.42 -6.63
C VAL A 27 -11.23 -1.29 -6.89
N ARG A 28 -12.04 -1.64 -5.90
CA ARG A 28 -13.47 -1.31 -5.90
C ARG A 28 -13.92 -1.07 -4.48
N ASP A 29 -15.03 -0.34 -4.35
CA ASP A 29 -15.65 -0.11 -3.05
C ASP A 29 -16.21 -1.42 -2.53
N ALA A 30 -15.89 -1.77 -1.29
CA ALA A 30 -16.30 -3.06 -0.73
C ALA A 30 -17.79 -3.12 -0.42
N ALA A 31 -18.39 -1.98 -0.09
CA ALA A 31 -19.81 -1.95 0.24
C ALA A 31 -20.70 -2.00 -0.99
N VAL A 32 -20.28 -1.33 -2.05
CA VAL A 32 -21.07 -1.24 -3.27
C VAL A 32 -20.79 -2.40 -4.21
N GLY A 33 -19.55 -2.85 -4.24
CA GLY A 33 -19.11 -3.86 -5.22
C GLY A 33 -18.90 -3.22 -6.57
N GLY A 34 -19.43 -3.82 -7.60
CA GLY A 34 -19.28 -3.31 -8.94
C GLY A 34 -17.98 -3.76 -9.58
N SER A 35 -17.53 -3.04 -10.59
CA SER A 35 -16.34 -3.41 -11.34
C SER A 35 -15.10 -2.94 -10.63
N PHE A 36 -14.04 -3.75 -10.70
CA PHE A 36 -12.72 -3.30 -10.31
C PHE A 36 -12.17 -2.36 -11.37
N GLU A 37 -11.49 -1.30 -10.91
CA GLU A 37 -10.88 -0.32 -11.82
C GLU A 37 -9.38 -0.26 -11.53
N PRO A 38 -8.57 -0.04 -12.55
CA PRO A 38 -7.11 -0.01 -12.35
C PRO A 38 -6.63 1.35 -11.87
N TYR A 39 -5.67 1.30 -10.95
CA TYR A 39 -5.03 2.51 -10.42
C TYR A 39 -3.55 2.25 -10.27
N GLN A 40 -2.77 3.30 -10.38
CA GLN A 40 -1.34 3.24 -10.08
C GLN A 40 -1.14 3.54 -8.61
N GLY A 41 -0.22 2.84 -7.99
CA GLY A 41 0.05 3.06 -6.59
C GLY A 41 1.32 2.40 -6.13
N ASN A 42 1.40 2.21 -4.84
CA ASN A 42 2.57 1.63 -4.19
C ASN A 42 2.12 0.56 -3.21
N LEU A 43 2.94 -0.48 -3.10
CA LEU A 43 2.74 -1.56 -2.14
C LEU A 43 3.73 -1.41 -0.99
N ALA A 44 3.22 -1.55 0.24
CA ALA A 44 4.04 -1.61 1.43
C ALA A 44 3.61 -2.81 2.24
N LEU A 45 4.29 -3.06 3.35
CA LEU A 45 4.04 -4.28 4.12
C LEU A 45 2.61 -4.34 4.66
N GLY A 46 2.08 -3.26 5.16
CA GLY A 46 0.77 -3.26 5.80
C GLY A 46 -0.35 -2.71 4.96
N GLY A 47 -0.11 -2.32 3.71
CA GLY A 47 -1.15 -1.72 2.92
C GLY A 47 -0.69 -1.21 1.57
N VAL A 48 -1.55 -0.41 0.95
CA VAL A 48 -1.27 0.16 -0.36
C VAL A 48 -1.65 1.65 -0.34
N TRP A 49 -1.07 2.37 -1.28
CA TRP A 49 -1.47 3.73 -1.61
C TRP A 49 -1.79 3.73 -3.11
N PHE A 50 -2.86 4.40 -3.51
CA PHE A 50 -3.17 4.54 -4.94
C PHE A 50 -3.68 5.94 -5.20
N ASP A 51 -3.42 6.44 -6.41
CA ASP A 51 -3.81 7.80 -6.77
C ASP A 51 -5.13 7.82 -7.53
N ALA A 52 -5.61 9.03 -7.77
CA ALA A 52 -6.73 9.33 -8.65
C ALA A 52 -8.11 8.87 -8.16
N TYR A 53 -8.19 8.24 -7.01
CA TYR A 53 -9.45 7.81 -6.44
C TYR A 53 -9.38 8.05 -4.94
N HIS A 54 -10.33 8.80 -4.41
CA HIS A 54 -10.33 9.24 -3.02
C HIS A 54 -11.58 8.77 -2.31
N PRO A 55 -11.67 7.49 -1.94
CA PRO A 55 -12.81 7.04 -1.17
C PRO A 55 -12.80 7.69 0.21
N PRO A 56 -13.97 7.80 0.85
CA PRO A 56 -14.00 8.43 2.17
C PRO A 56 -13.14 7.68 3.19
N VAL A 57 -12.52 8.43 4.08
CA VAL A 57 -11.76 7.86 5.18
C VAL A 57 -12.68 6.97 6.01
N GLY A 58 -12.17 5.79 6.36
CA GLY A 58 -12.94 4.80 7.10
C GLY A 58 -13.69 3.81 6.23
N SER A 59 -13.84 4.10 4.94
CA SER A 59 -14.52 3.16 4.06
C SER A 59 -13.60 1.97 3.75
N ARG A 60 -14.23 0.87 3.32
CA ARG A 60 -13.49 -0.32 2.96
C ARG A 60 -13.43 -0.48 1.46
N VAL A 61 -12.29 -0.94 0.97
CA VAL A 61 -12.07 -1.18 -0.45
C VAL A 61 -11.53 -2.59 -0.62
N GLU A 62 -11.88 -3.22 -1.73
CA GLU A 62 -11.27 -4.48 -2.12
C GLU A 62 -10.17 -4.16 -3.12
N VAL A 63 -9.03 -4.80 -2.94
CA VAL A 63 -7.89 -4.59 -3.83
C VAL A 63 -7.40 -5.92 -4.36
N ARG A 64 -6.89 -5.89 -5.59
CA ARG A 64 -6.31 -7.06 -6.25
C ARG A 64 -5.05 -6.62 -6.94
N PHE A 65 -3.98 -7.38 -6.78
CA PHE A 65 -2.71 -7.03 -7.40
C PHE A 65 -1.78 -8.23 -7.44
N LEU A 66 -0.74 -8.10 -8.24
CA LEU A 66 0.36 -9.06 -8.26
C LEU A 66 1.58 -8.41 -7.63
N VAL A 67 2.24 -9.15 -6.76
CA VAL A 67 3.57 -8.76 -6.32
C VAL A 67 4.47 -8.83 -7.55
N PRO A 68 5.32 -7.82 -7.79
CA PRO A 68 6.18 -7.87 -8.97
C PRO A 68 6.99 -9.16 -9.02
N GLY A 69 6.94 -9.82 -10.18
CA GLY A 69 7.55 -11.14 -10.34
C GLY A 69 6.70 -12.29 -9.83
N GLY A 70 5.62 -12.00 -9.14
CA GLY A 70 4.74 -13.04 -8.62
C GLY A 70 3.79 -13.54 -9.69
N ARG A 71 3.28 -14.73 -9.46
CA ARG A 71 2.35 -15.36 -10.41
C ARG A 71 0.93 -15.38 -9.92
N GLN A 72 0.77 -15.25 -8.61
CA GLN A 72 -0.54 -15.40 -8.00
C GLN A 72 -1.08 -14.05 -7.61
N GLU A 73 -2.32 -13.81 -7.98
CA GLU A 73 -3.00 -12.58 -7.64
C GLU A 73 -3.31 -12.56 -6.15
N ILE A 74 -3.02 -11.44 -5.51
CA ILE A 74 -3.38 -11.21 -4.12
C ILE A 74 -4.68 -10.44 -4.09
N ARG A 75 -5.59 -10.86 -3.23
CA ARG A 75 -6.86 -10.18 -2.98
C ARG A 75 -6.94 -9.85 -1.51
N ALA A 76 -7.26 -8.61 -1.21
CA ALA A 76 -7.33 -8.16 0.17
C ALA A 76 -8.43 -7.12 0.33
N VAL A 77 -8.85 -6.91 1.56
CA VAL A 77 -9.74 -5.82 1.92
C VAL A 77 -8.93 -4.86 2.77
N GLY A 78 -9.08 -3.58 2.49
CA GLY A 78 -8.39 -2.56 3.26
C GLY A 78 -9.33 -1.47 3.71
N GLU A 79 -8.87 -0.69 4.66
CA GLU A 79 -9.60 0.45 5.17
C GLU A 79 -8.84 1.72 4.82
N VAL A 80 -9.55 2.71 4.31
CA VAL A 80 -8.95 3.99 3.94
C VAL A 80 -8.62 4.74 5.22
N LEU A 81 -7.33 4.96 5.47
CA LEU A 81 -6.88 5.65 6.67
C LEU A 81 -6.86 7.15 6.48
N ARG A 82 -6.45 7.60 5.32
CA ARG A 82 -6.35 9.02 5.05
C ARG A 82 -6.11 9.23 3.56
N ILE A 83 -6.36 10.44 3.13
CA ILE A 83 -5.94 10.90 1.81
C ILE A 83 -4.58 11.54 2.00
N SER A 84 -3.60 11.11 1.24
CA SER A 84 -2.24 11.56 1.41
C SER A 84 -1.66 11.99 0.08
N ARG A 85 -0.55 12.69 0.19
CA ARG A 85 0.10 13.29 -0.95
C ARG A 85 1.39 12.54 -1.24
N ASP A 86 1.67 12.36 -2.52
CA ASP A 86 2.95 11.82 -2.96
C ASP A 86 3.42 12.70 -4.12
N GLY A 87 4.29 13.69 -3.80
CA GLY A 87 4.66 14.69 -4.76
C GLY A 87 3.46 15.53 -5.17
N PRO A 88 3.21 15.69 -6.46
CA PRO A 88 2.04 16.44 -6.94
C PRO A 88 0.75 15.65 -6.93
N ARG A 89 0.80 14.36 -6.55
CA ARG A 89 -0.37 13.49 -6.66
C ARG A 89 -1.00 13.27 -5.30
N PHE A 90 -2.31 13.15 -5.30
CA PHE A 90 -3.09 12.80 -4.12
C PHE A 90 -3.65 11.41 -4.30
N GLY A 91 -3.67 10.65 -3.22
CA GLY A 91 -4.20 9.31 -3.27
C GLY A 91 -4.66 8.84 -1.91
N ALA A 92 -5.22 7.65 -1.88
CA ALA A 92 -5.73 7.05 -0.67
C ALA A 92 -4.69 6.12 -0.06
N HIS A 93 -4.43 6.31 1.22
CA HIS A 93 -3.58 5.41 1.99
C HIS A 93 -4.49 4.38 2.65
N VAL A 94 -4.28 3.12 2.32
CA VAL A 94 -5.17 2.03 2.72
C VAL A 94 -4.39 1.00 3.52
N LYS A 95 -4.94 0.63 4.67
CA LYS A 95 -4.36 -0.40 5.54
C LYS A 95 -5.10 -1.70 5.28
N PHE A 96 -4.38 -2.81 5.09
CA PHE A 96 -5.00 -4.11 4.97
C PHE A 96 -5.68 -4.48 6.28
N VAL A 97 -6.94 -4.88 6.20
CA VAL A 97 -7.69 -5.35 7.37
C VAL A 97 -8.10 -6.82 7.20
N ASP A 98 -8.07 -7.33 5.98
CA ASP A 98 -8.36 -8.74 5.73
C ASP A 98 -7.51 -9.18 4.54
N ILE A 99 -6.47 -9.94 4.82
CA ILE A 99 -5.54 -10.41 3.81
C ILE A 99 -5.08 -11.81 4.21
N PRO A 100 -5.02 -12.76 3.25
CA PRO A 100 -4.52 -14.10 3.57
C PRO A 100 -3.08 -14.07 4.08
N LEU A 101 -2.79 -14.92 5.03
CA LEU A 101 -1.44 -14.97 5.60
C LEU A 101 -0.39 -15.25 4.53
N GLU A 102 -0.68 -16.12 3.59
CA GLU A 102 0.26 -16.41 2.50
C GLU A 102 0.60 -15.18 1.70
N ALA A 103 -0.40 -14.30 1.51
CA ALA A 103 -0.19 -13.07 0.78
C ALA A 103 0.70 -12.11 1.57
N GLU A 104 0.45 -12.01 2.88
CA GLU A 104 1.31 -11.18 3.72
C GLU A 104 2.76 -11.64 3.66
N LEU A 105 2.95 -12.95 3.72
CA LEU A 105 4.30 -13.50 3.67
C LEU A 105 4.96 -13.24 2.32
N ALA A 106 4.21 -13.33 1.25
CA ALA A 106 4.74 -13.06 -0.08
C ALA A 106 5.17 -11.59 -0.21
N ILE A 107 4.37 -10.68 0.32
CA ILE A 107 4.72 -9.25 0.32
C ILE A 107 5.97 -9.03 1.14
N ALA A 108 6.02 -9.60 2.34
CA ALA A 108 7.17 -9.41 3.22
C ALA A 108 8.45 -9.92 2.57
N ARG A 109 8.39 -11.08 1.96
CA ARG A 109 9.55 -11.64 1.28
C ARG A 109 10.02 -10.76 0.13
N TYR A 110 9.07 -10.27 -0.64
CA TYR A 110 9.40 -9.41 -1.77
C TYR A 110 10.08 -8.13 -1.29
N LEU A 111 9.52 -7.49 -0.27
CA LEU A 111 10.08 -6.23 0.22
C LEU A 111 11.44 -6.43 0.87
N GLN A 112 11.65 -7.56 1.53
CA GLN A 112 12.94 -7.87 2.12
C GLN A 112 13.99 -8.18 1.07
N GLY A 113 13.58 -8.85 0.01
CA GLY A 113 14.50 -9.27 -1.03
C GLY A 113 14.87 -8.18 -2.01
N SER A 114 14.16 -7.08 -1.97
CA SER A 114 14.42 -5.97 -2.89
C SER A 114 15.07 -4.76 -2.19
#